data_644557a493749157c856da005321f23e
#
_entry.id   644557a493749157c856da005321f23e
#
_cell.length_a   1.000
_cell.length_b   1.000
_cell.length_c   1.000
_cell.angle_alpha   90.00
_cell.angle_beta   90.00
_cell.angle_gamma   90.00
#
_symmetry.space_group_name_H-M   'P 1'
#
loop_
_entity.id
_entity.type
_entity.pdbx_description
1 polymer ?
#
loop_
_entity_poly.entity_id
_entity_poly.type
_entity_poly.pdbx_seq_one_letter_code
_entity_poly.pdbx_strand_id
1 'polypeptide(L)'
;MKHFLPAAALAIVLATPAVAQQMTPNAYVAAAGAGDLYEKTSSQLVLQSTKDPKVRSFAQGMIRDHSKSTAMVKSAAAQAGLKPKPPVMTPEQNGMVAQLRKESGTARDRTYLTQQQTAHQQALALHQGYAADGTAAPLKTAAGQIAPVVQHHIDMLAGM
;
A
#
# COMPACT_ATOMS: atom_id res chain seq x y z
N MET A 1 -67.09 17.94 24.25
CA MET A 1 -66.08 17.75 23.21
C MET A 1 -64.75 17.39 23.86
N LYS A 2 -64.34 16.10 23.75
CA LYS A 2 -63.11 15.62 24.37
C LYS A 2 -62.02 15.57 23.28
N HIS A 3 -60.98 16.41 23.40
CA HIS A 3 -59.85 16.47 22.47
C HIS A 3 -58.82 15.39 22.86
N PHE A 4 -58.65 14.35 22.01
CA PHE A 4 -57.54 13.42 22.10
C PHE A 4 -56.35 14.00 21.37
N LEU A 5 -55.24 14.20 22.08
CA LEU A 5 -53.93 14.49 21.49
C LEU A 5 -53.22 13.17 21.20
N PRO A 6 -52.67 12.96 20.00
CA PRO A 6 -51.85 11.80 19.76
C PRO A 6 -50.45 11.98 20.34
N ALA A 7 -50.00 11.01 21.13
CA ALA A 7 -48.62 10.93 21.61
C ALA A 7 -47.71 10.46 20.45
N ALA A 8 -46.83 11.34 19.97
CA ALA A 8 -45.79 10.96 19.03
C ALA A 8 -44.69 10.21 19.77
N ALA A 9 -44.53 8.91 19.48
CA ALA A 9 -43.44 8.12 19.96
C ALA A 9 -42.18 8.43 19.14
N LEU A 10 -41.17 9.04 19.76
CA LEU A 10 -39.85 9.30 19.18
C LEU A 10 -39.05 8.00 19.19
N ALA A 11 -38.89 7.35 18.05
CA ALA A 11 -38.04 6.18 17.91
C ALA A 11 -36.55 6.62 17.82
N ILE A 12 -35.80 6.39 18.89
CA ILE A 12 -34.36 6.59 18.92
C ILE A 12 -33.70 5.43 18.17
N VAL A 13 -33.25 5.67 16.96
CA VAL A 13 -32.42 4.72 16.21
C VAL A 13 -31.00 4.77 16.78
N LEU A 14 -30.63 3.78 17.57
CA LEU A 14 -29.26 3.58 18.04
C LEU A 14 -28.42 3.10 16.84
N ALA A 15 -27.64 4.00 16.25
CA ALA A 15 -26.62 3.64 15.26
C ALA A 15 -25.52 2.85 15.99
N THR A 16 -25.44 1.54 15.75
CA THR A 16 -24.30 0.73 16.18
C THR A 16 -23.07 1.16 15.40
N PRO A 17 -21.92 1.45 16.07
CA PRO A 17 -20.69 1.77 15.36
C PRO A 17 -20.29 0.55 14.50
N ALA A 18 -20.09 0.76 13.20
CA ALA A 18 -19.51 -0.24 12.35
C ALA A 18 -18.09 -0.51 12.82
N VAL A 19 -17.83 -1.67 13.40
CA VAL A 19 -16.47 -2.11 13.75
C VAL A 19 -15.76 -2.33 12.41
N ALA A 20 -14.80 -1.49 12.07
CA ALA A 20 -13.97 -1.68 10.90
C ALA A 20 -13.32 -3.08 10.99
N GLN A 21 -13.55 -3.91 9.97
CA GLN A 21 -13.05 -5.29 9.98
C GLN A 21 -11.51 -5.26 9.98
N GLN A 22 -10.92 -5.77 11.05
CA GLN A 22 -9.47 -5.83 11.23
C GLN A 22 -8.83 -6.67 10.12
N MET A 23 -7.78 -6.15 9.49
CA MET A 23 -7.07 -6.84 8.40
C MET A 23 -6.42 -8.13 8.90
N THR A 24 -6.72 -9.24 8.25
CA THR A 24 -6.11 -10.53 8.59
C THR A 24 -4.63 -10.58 8.23
N PRO A 25 -3.80 -11.39 8.91
CA PRO A 25 -2.39 -11.56 8.58
C PRO A 25 -2.14 -11.96 7.13
N ASN A 26 -2.93 -12.87 6.58
CA ASN A 26 -2.83 -13.30 5.18
C ASN A 26 -3.18 -12.17 4.20
N ALA A 27 -4.19 -11.36 4.51
CA ALA A 27 -4.57 -10.20 3.68
C ALA A 27 -3.46 -9.16 3.66
N TYR A 28 -2.86 -8.86 4.82
CA TYR A 28 -1.72 -7.95 4.90
C TYR A 28 -0.53 -8.44 4.06
N VAL A 29 -0.12 -9.72 4.23
CA VAL A 29 1.00 -10.29 3.48
C VAL A 29 0.75 -10.26 1.98
N ALA A 30 -0.48 -10.55 1.54
CA ALA A 30 -0.86 -10.48 0.13
C ALA A 30 -0.78 -9.04 -0.40
N ALA A 31 -1.32 -8.07 0.32
CA ALA A 31 -1.33 -6.66 -0.07
C ALA A 31 0.09 -6.07 -0.10
N ALA A 32 0.89 -6.28 0.93
CA ALA A 32 2.29 -5.83 0.99
C ALA A 32 3.12 -6.45 -0.13
N GLY A 33 2.95 -7.76 -0.37
CA GLY A 33 3.64 -8.45 -1.45
C GLY A 33 3.25 -7.97 -2.85
N ALA A 34 1.97 -7.68 -3.08
CA ALA A 34 1.48 -7.09 -4.34
C ALA A 34 2.08 -5.69 -4.57
N GLY A 35 2.11 -4.85 -3.53
CA GLY A 35 2.74 -3.53 -3.55
C GLY A 35 4.22 -3.62 -3.90
N ASP A 36 5.00 -4.41 -3.15
CA ASP A 36 6.43 -4.59 -3.41
C ASP A 36 6.72 -5.10 -4.84
N LEU A 37 5.87 -5.99 -5.37
CA LEU A 37 6.01 -6.50 -6.74
C LEU A 37 5.79 -5.39 -7.75
N TYR A 38 4.74 -4.56 -7.55
CA TYR A 38 4.45 -3.41 -8.39
C TYR A 38 5.62 -2.41 -8.37
N GLU A 39 6.12 -2.05 -7.17
CA GLU A 39 7.18 -1.07 -7.01
C GLU A 39 8.47 -1.49 -7.71
N LYS A 40 8.86 -2.74 -7.58
CA LYS A 40 10.03 -3.28 -8.28
C LYS A 40 9.83 -3.30 -9.80
N THR A 41 8.64 -3.71 -10.26
CA THR A 41 8.35 -3.82 -11.70
C THR A 41 8.28 -2.46 -12.38
N SER A 42 7.59 -1.49 -11.79
CA SER A 42 7.47 -0.13 -12.30
C SER A 42 8.84 0.57 -12.35
N SER A 43 9.65 0.39 -11.30
CA SER A 43 11.01 0.94 -11.22
C SER A 43 11.96 0.32 -12.27
N GLN A 44 11.86 -0.99 -12.50
CA GLN A 44 12.62 -1.63 -13.59
C GLN A 44 12.24 -1.08 -14.96
N LEU A 45 10.95 -0.80 -15.20
CA LEU A 45 10.48 -0.23 -16.46
C LEU A 45 11.00 1.18 -16.69
N VAL A 46 10.93 2.06 -15.68
CA VAL A 46 11.40 3.44 -15.85
C VAL A 46 12.90 3.50 -16.12
N LEU A 47 13.68 2.62 -15.49
CA LEU A 47 15.13 2.52 -15.70
C LEU A 47 15.54 2.17 -17.15
N GLN A 48 14.65 1.57 -17.93
CA GLN A 48 14.94 1.21 -19.33
C GLN A 48 15.09 2.44 -20.24
N SER A 49 14.49 3.57 -19.89
CA SER A 49 14.44 4.72 -20.80
C SER A 49 14.69 6.08 -20.14
N THR A 50 14.70 6.17 -18.79
CA THR A 50 14.95 7.44 -18.12
C THR A 50 16.38 7.95 -18.38
N LYS A 51 16.48 9.24 -18.65
CA LYS A 51 17.74 10.01 -18.71
C LYS A 51 17.90 10.94 -17.51
N ASP A 52 16.86 11.09 -16.71
CA ASP A 52 16.89 11.93 -15.51
C ASP A 52 17.65 11.19 -14.38
N PRO A 53 18.74 11.78 -13.86
CA PRO A 53 19.54 11.16 -12.80
C PRO A 53 18.80 11.01 -11.48
N LYS A 54 17.84 11.93 -11.15
CA LYS A 54 17.04 11.84 -9.94
C LYS A 54 16.07 10.66 -10.03
N VAL A 55 15.33 10.55 -11.16
CA VAL A 55 14.43 9.42 -11.41
C VAL A 55 15.18 8.10 -11.39
N ARG A 56 16.36 8.05 -12.00
CA ARG A 56 17.22 6.87 -11.99
C ARG A 56 17.61 6.47 -10.57
N SER A 57 18.11 7.42 -9.78
CA SER A 57 18.53 7.17 -8.40
C SER A 57 17.36 6.70 -7.53
N PHE A 58 16.22 7.36 -7.65
CA PHE A 58 14.99 6.98 -6.95
C PHE A 58 14.57 5.55 -7.31
N ALA A 59 14.43 5.22 -8.60
CA ALA A 59 14.00 3.90 -9.05
C ALA A 59 14.96 2.77 -8.61
N GLN A 60 16.28 3.02 -8.57
CA GLN A 60 17.25 2.07 -8.02
C GLN A 60 17.06 1.88 -6.51
N GLY A 61 16.76 2.96 -5.78
CA GLY A 61 16.38 2.91 -4.37
C GLY A 61 15.15 2.04 -4.14
N MET A 62 14.11 2.27 -4.93
CA MET A 62 12.86 1.52 -4.86
C MET A 62 13.06 0.01 -5.02
N ILE A 63 13.87 -0.42 -5.98
CA ILE A 63 14.16 -1.86 -6.18
C ILE A 63 14.85 -2.46 -4.94
N ARG A 64 15.82 -1.75 -4.35
CA ARG A 64 16.53 -2.24 -3.16
C ARG A 64 15.58 -2.35 -1.96
N ASP A 65 14.86 -1.27 -1.67
CA ASP A 65 14.10 -1.13 -0.45
C ASP A 65 12.86 -2.03 -0.47
N HIS A 66 12.17 -2.15 -1.61
CA HIS A 66 11.05 -3.07 -1.77
C HIS A 66 11.49 -4.54 -1.88
N SER A 67 12.73 -4.83 -2.26
CA SER A 67 13.29 -6.18 -2.12
C SER A 67 13.54 -6.53 -0.66
N LYS A 68 14.02 -5.59 0.14
CA LYS A 68 14.21 -5.74 1.59
C LYS A 68 12.85 -5.89 2.29
N SER A 69 11.86 -5.04 1.96
CA SER A 69 10.49 -5.15 2.47
C SER A 69 9.90 -6.54 2.22
N THR A 70 9.99 -7.04 0.97
CA THR A 70 9.55 -8.39 0.60
C THR A 70 10.19 -9.46 1.49
N ALA A 71 11.50 -9.37 1.75
CA ALA A 71 12.20 -10.32 2.60
C ALA A 71 11.75 -10.26 4.06
N MET A 72 11.54 -9.03 4.59
CA MET A 72 11.05 -8.81 5.95
C MET A 72 9.65 -9.38 6.15
N VAL A 73 8.71 -9.06 5.25
CA VAL A 73 7.33 -9.57 5.31
C VAL A 73 7.31 -11.10 5.20
N LYS A 74 8.11 -11.69 4.29
CA LYS A 74 8.22 -13.14 4.15
C LYS A 74 8.76 -13.81 5.44
N SER A 75 9.80 -13.25 6.04
CA SER A 75 10.37 -13.75 7.30
C SER A 75 9.35 -13.65 8.44
N ALA A 76 8.68 -12.49 8.58
CA ALA A 76 7.66 -12.27 9.61
C ALA A 76 6.45 -13.19 9.43
N ALA A 77 6.03 -13.45 8.19
CA ALA A 77 4.97 -14.40 7.88
C ALA A 77 5.34 -15.83 8.31
N ALA A 78 6.57 -16.26 8.03
CA ALA A 78 7.06 -17.57 8.47
C ALA A 78 7.09 -17.69 10.00
N GLN A 79 7.53 -16.64 10.72
CA GLN A 79 7.50 -16.58 12.20
C GLN A 79 6.07 -16.62 12.75
N ALA A 80 5.10 -16.11 12.01
CA ALA A 80 3.68 -16.18 12.35
C ALA A 80 3.02 -17.52 11.94
N GLY A 81 3.78 -18.49 11.45
CA GLY A 81 3.27 -19.80 11.02
C GLY A 81 2.49 -19.77 9.70
N LEU A 82 2.59 -18.69 8.93
CA LEU A 82 1.90 -18.54 7.66
C LEU A 82 2.70 -19.15 6.51
N LYS A 83 1.99 -19.61 5.49
CA LYS A 83 2.55 -20.10 4.21
C LYS A 83 2.01 -19.23 3.07
N PRO A 84 2.55 -18.00 2.89
CA PRO A 84 2.03 -17.09 1.88
C PRO A 84 2.25 -17.63 0.46
N LYS A 85 1.26 -17.39 -0.40
CA LYS A 85 1.39 -17.62 -1.84
C LYS A 85 2.36 -16.57 -2.44
N PRO A 86 2.95 -16.85 -3.60
CA PRO A 86 3.69 -15.84 -4.35
C PRO A 86 2.83 -14.57 -4.56
N PRO A 87 3.43 -13.37 -4.45
CA PRO A 87 2.68 -12.13 -4.62
C PRO A 87 2.16 -11.98 -6.05
N VAL A 88 0.94 -11.45 -6.18
CA VAL A 88 0.28 -11.16 -7.45
C VAL A 88 -0.20 -9.72 -7.41
N MET A 89 0.12 -8.93 -8.45
CA MET A 89 -0.37 -7.57 -8.58
C MET A 89 -1.89 -7.53 -8.71
N THR A 90 -2.50 -6.48 -8.17
CA THR A 90 -3.93 -6.21 -8.38
C THR A 90 -4.22 -5.86 -9.85
N PRO A 91 -5.49 -5.93 -10.30
CA PRO A 91 -5.86 -5.45 -11.63
C PRO A 91 -5.46 -3.99 -11.88
N GLU A 92 -5.59 -3.11 -10.87
CA GLU A 92 -5.16 -1.71 -10.92
C GLU A 92 -3.64 -1.60 -11.16
N GLN A 93 -2.82 -2.28 -10.35
CA GLN A 93 -1.36 -2.29 -10.49
C GLN A 93 -0.92 -2.84 -11.85
N ASN A 94 -1.59 -3.88 -12.37
CA ASN A 94 -1.34 -4.39 -13.72
C ASN A 94 -1.66 -3.35 -14.79
N GLY A 95 -2.74 -2.58 -14.63
CA GLY A 95 -3.11 -1.45 -15.49
C GLY A 95 -2.04 -0.36 -15.49
N MET A 96 -1.55 0.03 -14.30
CA MET A 96 -0.48 1.01 -14.12
C MET A 96 0.83 0.56 -14.82
N VAL A 97 1.23 -0.69 -14.65
CA VAL A 97 2.39 -1.28 -15.35
C VAL A 97 2.18 -1.30 -16.87
N ALA A 98 0.97 -1.64 -17.33
CA ALA A 98 0.66 -1.64 -18.76
C ALA A 98 0.75 -0.23 -19.37
N GLN A 99 0.36 0.82 -18.63
CA GLN A 99 0.54 2.21 -19.03
C GLN A 99 2.04 2.55 -19.18
N LEU A 100 2.87 2.25 -18.18
CA LEU A 100 4.31 2.50 -18.24
C LEU A 100 4.99 1.79 -19.43
N ARG A 101 4.52 0.60 -19.80
CA ARG A 101 5.06 -0.14 -20.97
C ARG A 101 4.79 0.54 -22.31
N LYS A 102 3.72 1.32 -22.43
CA LYS A 102 3.35 2.05 -23.65
C LYS A 102 4.14 3.34 -23.83
N GLU A 103 4.80 3.81 -22.78
CA GLU A 103 5.52 5.08 -22.74
C GLU A 103 7.05 4.85 -22.71
N SER A 104 7.83 5.92 -22.94
CA SER A 104 9.28 5.90 -22.82
C SER A 104 9.83 7.29 -22.49
N GLY A 105 11.09 7.37 -22.03
CA GLY A 105 11.77 8.61 -21.71
C GLY A 105 10.96 9.46 -20.72
N THR A 106 10.94 10.78 -20.93
CA THR A 106 10.30 11.76 -20.03
C THR A 106 8.79 11.52 -19.84
N ALA A 107 8.09 10.96 -20.83
CA ALA A 107 6.68 10.63 -20.67
C ALA A 107 6.50 9.53 -19.60
N ARG A 108 7.26 8.44 -19.74
CA ARG A 108 7.27 7.36 -18.73
C ARG A 108 7.73 7.86 -17.37
N ASP A 109 8.72 8.75 -17.30
CA ASP A 109 9.20 9.31 -16.04
C ASP A 109 8.08 10.05 -15.29
N ARG A 110 7.31 10.91 -15.97
CA ARG A 110 6.17 11.63 -15.38
C ARG A 110 5.08 10.68 -14.88
N THR A 111 4.69 9.73 -15.73
CA THR A 111 3.67 8.72 -15.36
C THR A 111 4.14 7.90 -14.15
N TYR A 112 5.40 7.47 -14.15
CA TYR A 112 6.00 6.74 -13.04
C TYR A 112 5.93 7.54 -11.73
N LEU A 113 6.40 8.79 -11.71
CA LEU A 113 6.38 9.62 -10.51
C LEU A 113 4.95 9.85 -9.97
N THR A 114 3.99 10.11 -10.86
CA THR A 114 2.58 10.26 -10.46
C THR A 114 2.03 8.97 -9.85
N GLN A 115 2.31 7.83 -10.45
CA GLN A 115 1.87 6.53 -9.94
C GLN A 115 2.53 6.23 -8.59
N GLN A 116 3.82 6.55 -8.43
CA GLN A 116 4.56 6.35 -7.19
C GLN A 116 3.97 7.15 -6.02
N GLN A 117 3.55 8.40 -6.24
CA GLN A 117 2.92 9.21 -5.19
C GLN A 117 1.66 8.54 -4.63
N THR A 118 0.79 8.04 -5.50
CA THR A 118 -0.45 7.36 -5.09
C THR A 118 -0.15 6.03 -4.40
N ALA A 119 0.72 5.21 -5.00
CA ALA A 119 1.04 3.89 -4.47
C ALA A 119 1.72 3.96 -3.09
N HIS A 120 2.59 4.96 -2.86
CA HIS A 120 3.25 5.13 -1.57
C HIS A 120 2.31 5.62 -0.47
N GLN A 121 1.33 6.47 -0.77
CA GLN A 121 0.31 6.85 0.20
C GLN A 121 -0.53 5.64 0.63
N GLN A 122 -0.91 4.79 -0.31
CA GLN A 122 -1.62 3.55 -0.02
C GLN A 122 -0.76 2.57 0.80
N ALA A 123 0.51 2.41 0.44
CA ALA A 123 1.45 1.56 1.17
C ALA A 123 1.69 2.07 2.59
N LEU A 124 1.83 3.38 2.80
CA LEU A 124 2.00 3.97 4.12
C LEU A 124 0.79 3.67 5.01
N ALA A 125 -0.43 3.89 4.49
CA ALA A 125 -1.66 3.59 5.22
C ALA A 125 -1.76 2.09 5.57
N LEU A 126 -1.41 1.20 4.62
CA LEU A 126 -1.39 -0.24 4.85
C LEU A 126 -0.44 -0.63 5.99
N HIS A 127 0.81 -0.16 5.94
CA HIS A 127 1.81 -0.53 6.93
C HIS A 127 1.54 0.09 8.30
N GLN A 128 1.15 1.37 8.37
CA GLN A 128 0.78 2.03 9.62
C GLN A 128 -0.44 1.37 10.26
N GLY A 129 -1.49 1.12 9.48
CA GLY A 129 -2.70 0.46 9.97
C GLY A 129 -2.41 -0.94 10.51
N TYR A 130 -1.61 -1.75 9.78
CA TYR A 130 -1.28 -3.09 10.28
C TYR A 130 -0.33 -3.07 11.48
N ALA A 131 0.59 -2.11 11.55
CA ALA A 131 1.45 -1.93 12.72
C ALA A 131 0.65 -1.58 13.98
N ALA A 132 -0.42 -0.77 13.83
CA ALA A 132 -1.32 -0.41 14.94
C ALA A 132 -2.25 -1.57 15.33
N ASP A 133 -2.96 -2.14 14.37
CA ASP A 133 -4.14 -2.98 14.62
C ASP A 133 -3.97 -4.46 14.21
N GLY A 134 -2.85 -4.84 13.59
CA GLY A 134 -2.61 -6.21 13.15
C GLY A 134 -2.59 -7.20 14.30
N THR A 135 -2.98 -8.46 14.04
CA THR A 135 -3.06 -9.53 15.06
C THR A 135 -1.83 -10.40 15.19
N ALA A 136 -0.96 -10.44 14.15
CA ALA A 136 0.26 -11.24 14.17
C ALA A 136 1.47 -10.38 14.58
N ALA A 137 2.01 -10.57 15.78
CA ALA A 137 3.08 -9.75 16.34
C ALA A 137 4.33 -9.63 15.42
N PRO A 138 4.85 -10.69 14.78
CA PRO A 138 5.99 -10.55 13.87
C PRO A 138 5.68 -9.64 12.67
N LEU A 139 4.46 -9.72 12.11
CA LEU A 139 4.03 -8.89 11.00
C LEU A 139 3.78 -7.43 11.43
N LYS A 140 3.26 -7.19 12.64
CA LYS A 140 3.17 -5.83 13.21
C LYS A 140 4.53 -5.16 13.29
N THR A 141 5.51 -5.90 13.79
CA THR A 141 6.91 -5.41 13.88
C THR A 141 7.47 -5.08 12.51
N ALA A 142 7.31 -5.97 11.53
CA ALA A 142 7.76 -5.73 10.16
C ALA A 142 7.06 -4.49 9.54
N ALA A 143 5.75 -4.38 9.69
CA ALA A 143 4.97 -3.23 9.22
C ALA A 143 5.47 -1.90 9.82
N GLY A 144 5.72 -1.87 11.14
CA GLY A 144 6.27 -0.71 11.83
C GLY A 144 7.67 -0.30 11.38
N GLN A 145 8.49 -1.26 10.92
CA GLN A 145 9.81 -1.01 10.36
C GLN A 145 9.77 -0.55 8.90
N ILE A 146 8.77 -0.98 8.13
CA ILE A 146 8.60 -0.62 6.72
C ILE A 146 7.98 0.78 6.58
N ALA A 147 7.00 1.13 7.41
CA ALA A 147 6.28 2.40 7.33
C ALA A 147 7.20 3.65 7.25
N PRO A 148 8.24 3.82 8.07
CA PRO A 148 9.14 4.97 7.97
C PRO A 148 9.97 4.98 6.67
N VAL A 149 10.27 3.83 6.08
CA VAL A 149 10.94 3.76 4.76
C VAL A 149 10.02 4.26 3.67
N VAL A 150 8.75 3.85 3.70
CA VAL A 150 7.72 4.34 2.76
C VAL A 150 7.49 5.84 2.92
N GLN A 151 7.46 6.36 4.15
CA GLN A 151 7.37 7.81 4.39
C GLN A 151 8.57 8.55 3.78
N HIS A 152 9.78 8.04 3.95
CA HIS A 152 10.97 8.62 3.34
C HIS A 152 10.86 8.67 1.80
N HIS A 153 10.31 7.66 1.16
CA HIS A 153 10.07 7.68 -0.29
C HIS A 153 9.04 8.76 -0.70
N ILE A 154 7.98 8.96 0.10
CA ILE A 154 7.02 10.05 -0.11
C ILE A 154 7.72 11.41 -0.04
N ASP A 155 8.58 11.61 0.95
CA ASP A 155 9.34 12.85 1.12
C ASP A 155 10.29 13.10 -0.06
N MET A 156 10.94 12.05 -0.57
CA MET A 156 11.76 12.14 -1.80
C MET A 156 10.93 12.53 -3.02
N LEU A 157 9.74 11.95 -3.19
CA LEU A 157 8.83 12.24 -4.31
C LEU A 157 8.33 13.70 -4.28
N ALA A 158 8.14 14.28 -3.09
CA ALA A 158 7.75 15.68 -2.94
C ALA A 158 8.83 16.66 -3.44
N GLY A 159 10.09 16.23 -3.53
CA GLY A 159 11.23 17.02 -4.04
C GLY A 159 11.56 16.78 -5.53
N MET A 160 10.72 16.01 -6.25
CA MET A 160 10.92 15.64 -7.66
C MET A 160 9.88 16.28 -8.55
#